data_3ce71ebdb685ecf66894e9d89504ae02
#
_entry.id   3ce71ebdb685ecf66894e9d89504ae02
#
_cell.length_a   1.000
_cell.length_b   1.000
_cell.length_c   1.000
_cell.angle_alpha   90.00
_cell.angle_beta   90.00
_cell.angle_gamma   90.00
#
_symmetry.space_group_name_H-M   'P 1'
#
loop_
_entity.id
_entity.type
_entity.pdbx_description
1 polymer ?
#
loop_
_entity_poly.entity_id
_entity_poly.type
_entity_poly.pdbx_seq_one_letter_code
_entity_poly.pdbx_strand_id
1 'polypeptide(L)'
;MSILNMILAQVAPADTMIQQATDTLQQAMDTAAQVVTDSAAAIAAATAPVAEAAEPIVKELSMWELIKAGGWFIMIPLALLAIVSIYIFFERLFAINHASRQDRSFMDRIKEYSPRGEVDQALKLCQDTNTPYSRMIEKGVTRIGRPMNDVLVAIENVGNMEVAKLEKGFSWLATTAAGAPMIGFLGTVIGMVQAFFQLASAGNNSNVTILASGIYQALVTTVAGLIVGIIALFAYTFLTSRVNRVMNKLEGKTMEFMDLLNEPAK
;
A
#
# COMPACT_ATOMS: atom_id res chain seq x y z
N MET A 1 4.89 -16.28 27.78
CA MET A 1 4.46 -16.40 26.37
C MET A 1 4.87 -15.11 25.71
N SER A 2 5.82 -15.18 24.77
CA SER A 2 6.65 -14.06 24.33
C SER A 2 5.82 -12.97 23.63
N ILE A 3 6.09 -11.71 23.93
CA ILE A 3 5.63 -10.48 23.26
C ILE A 3 5.74 -10.62 21.72
N LEU A 4 6.77 -11.33 21.26
CA LEU A 4 6.98 -11.72 19.88
C LEU A 4 5.77 -12.47 19.26
N ASN A 5 5.11 -13.36 20.01
CA ASN A 5 3.93 -14.08 19.52
C ASN A 5 2.68 -13.19 19.45
N MET A 6 2.59 -12.18 20.29
CA MET A 6 1.48 -11.22 20.27
C MET A 6 1.64 -10.21 19.13
N ILE A 7 2.88 -9.78 18.86
CA ILE A 7 3.23 -8.93 17.71
C ILE A 7 3.06 -9.69 16.40
N LEU A 8 3.50 -10.96 16.34
CA LEU A 8 3.26 -11.83 15.18
C LEU A 8 1.78 -12.07 14.91
N ALA A 9 0.94 -12.12 15.95
CA ALA A 9 -0.51 -12.24 15.79
C ALA A 9 -1.18 -10.95 15.29
N GLN A 10 -0.56 -9.78 15.47
CA GLN A 10 -1.06 -8.51 14.95
C GLN A 10 -0.51 -8.18 13.53
N VAL A 11 0.67 -8.71 13.19
CA VAL A 11 1.25 -8.61 11.83
C VAL A 11 0.64 -9.65 10.90
N ALA A 12 0.17 -10.77 11.43
CA ALA A 12 -0.50 -11.83 10.64
C ALA A 12 -1.65 -11.33 9.73
N PRO A 13 -2.53 -10.41 10.14
CA PRO A 13 -3.57 -9.90 9.22
C PRO A 13 -2.98 -9.06 8.07
N ALA A 14 -1.87 -8.37 8.25
CA ALA A 14 -1.24 -7.62 7.16
C ALA A 14 -0.56 -8.55 6.15
N ASP A 15 0.14 -9.57 6.62
CA ASP A 15 0.77 -10.58 5.75
C ASP A 15 -0.29 -11.44 5.03
N THR A 16 -1.40 -11.78 5.71
CA THR A 16 -2.53 -12.47 5.08
C THR A 16 -3.23 -11.60 4.04
N MET A 17 -3.35 -10.30 4.27
CA MET A 17 -3.91 -9.37 3.27
C MET A 17 -2.99 -9.20 2.08
N ILE A 18 -1.67 -9.15 2.28
CA ILE A 18 -0.68 -9.11 1.19
C ILE A 18 -0.73 -10.43 0.41
N GLN A 19 -0.73 -11.56 1.09
CA GLN A 19 -0.83 -12.88 0.46
C GLN A 19 -2.12 -12.98 -0.36
N GLN A 20 -3.24 -12.58 0.22
CA GLN A 20 -4.54 -12.57 -0.45
C GLN A 20 -4.60 -11.60 -1.63
N ALA A 21 -3.96 -10.42 -1.52
CA ALA A 21 -3.80 -9.48 -2.62
C ALA A 21 -2.90 -10.04 -3.72
N THR A 22 -1.82 -10.73 -3.37
CA THR A 22 -0.90 -11.36 -4.32
C THR A 22 -1.57 -12.52 -5.05
N ASP A 23 -2.30 -13.37 -4.33
CA ASP A 23 -3.05 -14.48 -4.90
C ASP A 23 -4.19 -14.00 -5.82
N THR A 24 -4.87 -12.92 -5.44
CA THR A 24 -5.91 -12.28 -6.25
C THR A 24 -5.33 -11.64 -7.50
N LEU A 25 -4.17 -11.00 -7.40
CA LEU A 25 -3.43 -10.46 -8.55
C LEU A 25 -2.98 -11.57 -9.50
N GLN A 26 -2.45 -12.67 -8.96
CA GLN A 26 -2.03 -13.82 -9.75
C GLN A 26 -3.24 -14.41 -10.50
N GLN A 27 -4.34 -14.63 -9.80
CA GLN A 27 -5.58 -15.14 -10.40
C GLN A 27 -6.16 -14.19 -11.45
N ALA A 28 -6.11 -12.87 -11.23
CA ALA A 28 -6.52 -11.88 -12.22
C ALA A 28 -5.59 -11.86 -13.45
N MET A 29 -4.29 -12.02 -13.24
CA MET A 29 -3.31 -12.11 -14.33
C MET A 29 -3.50 -13.39 -15.15
N ASP A 30 -3.70 -14.55 -14.51
CA ASP A 30 -3.92 -15.81 -15.18
C ASP A 30 -5.23 -15.79 -15.98
N THR A 31 -6.28 -15.21 -15.40
CA THR A 31 -7.57 -15.03 -16.09
C THR A 31 -7.46 -14.06 -17.26
N ALA A 32 -6.74 -12.95 -17.10
CA ALA A 32 -6.49 -11.99 -18.18
C ALA A 32 -5.66 -12.61 -19.31
N ALA A 33 -4.62 -13.40 -18.96
CA ALA A 33 -3.81 -14.12 -19.94
C ALA A 33 -4.66 -15.13 -20.74
N GLN A 34 -5.57 -15.83 -20.07
CA GLN A 34 -6.46 -16.80 -20.70
C GLN A 34 -7.47 -16.13 -21.62
N VAL A 35 -8.06 -15.01 -21.22
CA VAL A 35 -8.95 -14.19 -22.07
C VAL A 35 -8.22 -13.64 -23.28
N VAL A 36 -6.95 -13.23 -23.13
CA VAL A 36 -6.13 -12.75 -24.26
C VAL A 36 -5.82 -13.88 -25.24
N THR A 37 -5.47 -15.08 -24.74
CA THR A 37 -5.21 -16.24 -25.60
C THR A 37 -6.45 -16.72 -26.32
N ASP A 38 -7.59 -16.80 -25.63
CA ASP A 38 -8.88 -17.19 -26.25
C ASP A 38 -9.37 -16.16 -27.26
N SER A 39 -9.18 -14.86 -26.95
CA SER A 39 -9.51 -13.77 -27.89
C SER A 39 -8.59 -13.76 -29.10
N ALA A 40 -7.30 -14.02 -28.95
CA ALA A 40 -6.33 -14.13 -30.02
C ALA A 40 -6.65 -15.33 -30.93
N ALA A 41 -7.05 -16.47 -30.35
CA ALA A 41 -7.47 -17.64 -31.11
C ALA A 41 -8.78 -17.38 -31.91
N ALA A 42 -9.75 -16.70 -31.31
CA ALA A 42 -10.99 -16.29 -31.95
C ALA A 42 -10.75 -15.29 -33.10
N ILE A 43 -9.82 -14.33 -32.90
CA ILE A 43 -9.41 -13.39 -33.98
C ILE A 43 -8.68 -14.12 -35.10
N ALA A 44 -7.78 -15.06 -34.79
CA ALA A 44 -7.07 -15.85 -35.79
C ALA A 44 -8.03 -16.72 -36.62
N ALA A 45 -9.07 -17.28 -35.99
CA ALA A 45 -10.12 -18.06 -36.68
C ALA A 45 -11.02 -17.17 -37.55
N ALA A 46 -11.28 -15.94 -37.14
CA ALA A 46 -12.11 -14.99 -37.88
C ALA A 46 -11.38 -14.29 -39.03
N THR A 47 -10.05 -14.23 -39.02
CA THR A 47 -9.22 -13.52 -40.00
C THR A 47 -8.67 -14.43 -41.11
N ALA A 48 -8.96 -15.72 -41.08
CA ALA A 48 -8.43 -16.70 -42.05
C ALA A 48 -8.74 -16.47 -43.55
N PRO A 49 -9.73 -15.68 -44.01
CA PRO A 49 -9.90 -15.39 -45.44
C PRO A 49 -9.75 -13.93 -45.87
N VAL A 50 -9.28 -13.00 -45.03
CA VAL A 50 -9.22 -11.57 -45.40
C VAL A 50 -7.76 -11.07 -45.40
N ALA A 51 -6.91 -11.74 -46.18
CA ALA A 51 -5.53 -11.32 -46.41
C ALA A 51 -5.39 -10.51 -47.71
N GLU A 52 -6.30 -9.55 -47.96
CA GLU A 52 -6.07 -8.61 -49.09
C GLU A 52 -6.58 -7.20 -48.71
N ALA A 53 -5.63 -6.26 -48.72
CA ALA A 53 -5.82 -4.81 -48.63
C ALA A 53 -6.29 -4.21 -47.30
N ALA A 54 -5.44 -4.22 -46.28
CA ALA A 54 -5.44 -3.17 -45.29
C ALA A 54 -4.03 -2.60 -45.16
N GLU A 55 -3.83 -1.38 -45.63
CA GLU A 55 -2.60 -0.62 -45.32
C GLU A 55 -2.39 -0.60 -43.80
N PRO A 56 -1.16 -0.87 -43.30
CA PRO A 56 -0.92 -0.81 -41.86
C PRO A 56 -1.05 0.65 -41.41
N ILE A 57 -2.16 0.98 -40.79
CA ILE A 57 -2.29 2.24 -40.04
C ILE A 57 -1.42 2.08 -38.80
N VAL A 58 -0.10 2.33 -38.94
CA VAL A 58 0.81 2.47 -37.85
C VAL A 58 0.52 3.84 -37.19
N LYS A 59 -0.59 3.90 -36.46
CA LYS A 59 -0.85 5.03 -35.57
C LYS A 59 0.10 4.88 -34.40
N GLU A 60 1.03 5.78 -34.26
CA GLU A 60 1.88 5.84 -33.07
C GLU A 60 0.97 5.85 -31.82
N LEU A 61 1.13 4.82 -30.98
CA LEU A 61 0.34 4.65 -29.76
C LEU A 61 0.83 5.67 -28.74
N SER A 62 0.31 6.89 -28.79
CA SER A 62 0.56 7.88 -27.76
C SER A 62 -0.16 7.46 -26.48
N MET A 63 0.54 7.55 -25.32
CA MET A 63 -0.04 7.29 -23.99
C MET A 63 -1.33 8.08 -23.78
N TRP A 64 -1.44 9.26 -24.37
CA TRP A 64 -2.63 10.11 -24.30
C TRP A 64 -3.82 9.56 -25.10
N GLU A 65 -3.55 8.94 -26.25
CA GLU A 65 -4.60 8.24 -27.02
C GLU A 65 -5.09 6.99 -26.32
N LEU A 66 -4.19 6.24 -25.65
CA LEU A 66 -4.53 5.11 -24.80
C LEU A 66 -5.51 5.50 -23.67
N ILE A 67 -5.24 6.60 -22.98
CA ILE A 67 -6.12 7.09 -21.90
C ILE A 67 -7.52 7.44 -22.45
N LYS A 68 -7.60 8.06 -23.63
CA LYS A 68 -8.88 8.38 -24.27
C LYS A 68 -9.64 7.14 -24.77
N ALA A 69 -8.89 6.13 -25.21
CA ALA A 69 -9.47 4.90 -25.76
C ALA A 69 -10.07 3.99 -24.66
N GLY A 70 -9.57 4.06 -23.42
CA GLY A 70 -9.92 3.15 -22.33
C GLY A 70 -11.34 3.30 -21.75
N GLY A 71 -12.19 4.16 -22.29
CA GLY A 71 -13.55 4.37 -21.77
C GLY A 71 -13.59 5.17 -20.47
N TRP A 72 -14.15 6.37 -20.53
CA TRP A 72 -14.12 7.35 -19.44
C TRP A 72 -14.73 6.84 -18.11
N PHE A 73 -15.73 5.95 -18.20
CA PHE A 73 -16.41 5.42 -17.01
C PHE A 73 -15.52 4.57 -16.11
N ILE A 74 -14.57 3.82 -16.70
CA ILE A 74 -13.62 2.98 -15.94
C ILE A 74 -12.34 3.76 -15.62
N MET A 75 -11.91 4.64 -16.53
CA MET A 75 -10.65 5.38 -16.35
C MET A 75 -10.72 6.44 -15.24
N ILE A 76 -11.91 7.06 -15.02
CA ILE A 76 -12.06 8.07 -13.97
C ILE A 76 -11.86 7.48 -12.56
N PRO A 77 -12.56 6.42 -12.12
CA PRO A 77 -12.32 5.82 -10.82
C PRO A 77 -10.89 5.30 -10.67
N LEU A 78 -10.30 4.78 -11.74
CA LEU A 78 -8.93 4.30 -11.72
C LEU A 78 -7.92 5.45 -11.52
N ALA A 79 -8.11 6.56 -12.22
CA ALA A 79 -7.30 7.77 -12.06
C ALA A 79 -7.45 8.36 -10.64
N LEU A 80 -8.66 8.34 -10.08
CA LEU A 80 -8.90 8.80 -8.72
C LEU A 80 -8.17 7.93 -7.70
N LEU A 81 -8.22 6.61 -7.83
CA LEU A 81 -7.47 5.68 -6.99
C LEU A 81 -5.96 5.90 -7.10
N ALA A 82 -5.44 6.17 -8.31
CA ALA A 82 -4.03 6.48 -8.52
C ALA A 82 -3.62 7.76 -7.78
N ILE A 83 -4.39 8.84 -7.91
CA ILE A 83 -4.13 10.12 -7.24
C ILE A 83 -4.16 9.95 -5.72
N VAL A 84 -5.17 9.28 -5.19
CA VAL A 84 -5.31 9.02 -3.74
C VAL A 84 -4.13 8.20 -3.23
N SER A 85 -3.70 7.18 -3.95
CA SER A 85 -2.55 6.35 -3.57
C SER A 85 -1.24 7.13 -3.55
N ILE A 86 -1.00 7.97 -4.55
CA ILE A 86 0.18 8.83 -4.64
C ILE A 86 0.16 9.84 -3.48
N TYR A 87 -0.99 10.46 -3.21
CA TYR A 87 -1.15 11.40 -2.09
C TYR A 87 -0.81 10.75 -0.75
N ILE A 88 -1.43 9.58 -0.45
CA ILE A 88 -1.20 8.84 0.79
C ILE A 88 0.28 8.43 0.89
N PHE A 89 0.88 7.99 -0.20
CA PHE A 89 2.29 7.60 -0.21
C PHE A 89 3.20 8.74 0.25
N PHE A 90 3.08 9.91 -0.34
CA PHE A 90 3.93 11.06 0.03
C PHE A 90 3.62 11.56 1.44
N GLU A 91 2.35 11.69 1.82
CA GLU A 91 1.94 12.11 3.17
C GLU A 91 2.57 11.20 4.23
N ARG A 92 2.44 9.88 4.06
CA ARG A 92 2.97 8.90 5.01
C ARG A 92 4.49 8.82 4.99
N LEU A 93 5.10 8.96 3.83
CA LEU A 93 6.56 9.00 3.71
C LEU A 93 7.15 10.16 4.53
N PHE A 94 6.56 11.34 4.44
CA PHE A 94 7.00 12.49 5.24
C PHE A 94 6.75 12.27 6.73
N ALA A 95 5.58 11.74 7.12
CA ALA A 95 5.24 11.44 8.51
C ALA A 95 6.22 10.42 9.13
N ILE A 96 6.52 9.32 8.43
CA ILE A 96 7.45 8.29 8.89
C ILE A 96 8.89 8.83 8.97
N ASN A 97 9.32 9.62 7.99
CA ASN A 97 10.63 10.23 8.01
C ASN A 97 10.78 11.21 9.19
N HIS A 98 9.73 11.96 9.50
CA HIS A 98 9.73 12.85 10.67
C HIS A 98 9.79 12.05 11.98
N ALA A 99 8.99 10.99 12.10
CA ALA A 99 8.98 10.10 13.26
C ALA A 99 10.31 9.34 13.46
N SER A 100 11.01 9.05 12.35
CA SER A 100 12.30 8.36 12.36
C SER A 100 13.48 9.26 12.74
N ARG A 101 13.28 10.59 12.78
CA ARG A 101 14.31 11.54 13.22
C ARG A 101 14.49 11.38 14.74
N GLN A 102 15.58 10.76 15.11
CA GLN A 102 15.93 10.46 16.48
C GLN A 102 17.05 11.42 16.92
N ASP A 103 16.82 12.17 17.97
CA ASP A 103 17.90 12.90 18.63
C ASP A 103 18.73 11.90 19.45
N ARG A 104 19.97 11.66 19.04
CA ARG A 104 20.90 10.75 19.75
C ARG A 104 21.18 11.22 21.17
N SER A 105 21.13 12.54 21.38
CA SER A 105 21.38 13.14 22.70
C SER A 105 20.20 12.98 23.67
N PHE A 106 19.00 12.63 23.19
CA PHE A 106 17.82 12.51 24.03
C PHE A 106 17.99 11.45 25.12
N MET A 107 18.45 10.25 24.74
CA MET A 107 18.63 9.16 25.70
C MET A 107 19.75 9.46 26.69
N ASP A 108 20.82 10.11 26.25
CA ASP A 108 21.92 10.50 27.13
C ASP A 108 21.46 11.49 28.21
N ARG A 109 20.57 12.44 27.85
CA ARG A 109 19.95 13.36 28.82
C ARG A 109 19.00 12.64 29.77
N ILE A 110 18.19 11.70 29.27
CA ILE A 110 17.33 10.88 30.16
C ILE A 110 18.18 10.08 31.15
N LYS A 111 19.32 9.52 30.72
CA LYS A 111 20.27 8.83 31.59
C LYS A 111 20.87 9.75 32.68
N GLU A 112 21.01 11.04 32.40
CA GLU A 112 21.51 12.02 33.37
C GLU A 112 20.47 12.38 34.42
N TYR A 113 19.18 12.52 34.05
CA TYR A 113 18.11 12.92 34.97
C TYR A 113 17.56 11.76 35.79
N SER A 114 17.57 10.53 35.30
CA SER A 114 16.98 9.37 35.97
C SER A 114 17.62 9.05 37.32
N PRO A 115 18.98 8.97 37.46
CA PRO A 115 19.63 8.68 38.75
C PRO A 115 19.50 9.82 39.76
N ARG A 116 19.29 11.06 39.30
CA ARG A 116 19.15 12.25 40.17
C ARG A 116 17.74 12.42 40.73
N GLY A 117 16.79 11.59 40.30
CA GLY A 117 15.39 11.71 40.70
C GLY A 117 14.69 12.94 40.14
N GLU A 118 15.27 13.59 39.13
CA GLU A 118 14.74 14.82 38.50
C GLU A 118 13.63 14.47 37.45
N VAL A 119 12.56 13.82 37.91
CA VAL A 119 11.46 13.32 37.08
C VAL A 119 10.80 14.45 36.27
N ASP A 120 10.64 15.63 36.89
CA ASP A 120 9.99 16.78 36.24
C ASP A 120 10.80 17.31 35.02
N GLN A 121 12.13 17.30 35.12
CA GLN A 121 13.00 17.69 34.01
C GLN A 121 12.99 16.66 32.88
N ALA A 122 12.97 15.38 33.22
CA ALA A 122 12.83 14.31 32.24
C ALA A 122 11.49 14.40 31.51
N LEU A 123 10.38 14.66 32.20
CA LEU A 123 9.05 14.87 31.61
C LEU A 123 9.03 16.08 30.67
N LYS A 124 9.59 17.21 31.13
CA LYS A 124 9.67 18.42 30.30
C LYS A 124 10.47 18.18 29.01
N LEU A 125 11.60 17.49 29.10
CA LEU A 125 12.40 17.11 27.94
C LEU A 125 11.60 16.23 26.96
N CYS A 126 10.82 15.27 27.47
CA CYS A 126 9.96 14.42 26.64
C CYS A 126 8.90 15.23 25.90
N GLN A 127 8.26 16.20 26.56
CA GLN A 127 7.24 17.06 25.96
C GLN A 127 7.82 18.00 24.91
N ASP A 128 8.98 18.58 25.17
CA ASP A 128 9.66 19.48 24.22
C ASP A 128 10.10 18.75 22.95
N THR A 129 10.51 17.49 23.06
CA THR A 129 10.99 16.71 21.92
C THR A 129 9.84 16.20 21.03
N ASN A 130 8.69 15.90 21.59
CA ASN A 130 7.44 15.51 20.92
C ASN A 130 7.59 14.49 19.77
N THR A 131 8.43 13.49 19.92
CA THR A 131 8.60 12.36 19.00
C THR A 131 7.82 11.13 19.49
N PRO A 132 7.52 10.12 18.65
CA PRO A 132 6.94 8.85 19.11
C PRO A 132 7.71 8.24 20.28
N TYR A 133 9.03 8.28 20.18
CA TYR A 133 9.92 7.78 21.22
C TYR A 133 9.80 8.57 22.54
N SER A 134 9.82 9.90 22.48
CA SER A 134 9.71 10.71 23.70
C SER A 134 8.38 10.49 24.43
N ARG A 135 7.27 10.29 23.70
CA ARG A 135 5.96 9.96 24.29
C ARG A 135 5.94 8.59 24.96
N MET A 136 6.67 7.60 24.42
CA MET A 136 6.83 6.29 25.07
C MET A 136 7.60 6.41 26.39
N ILE A 137 8.74 7.12 26.38
CA ILE A 137 9.57 7.35 27.57
C ILE A 137 8.83 8.20 28.59
N GLU A 138 8.11 9.25 28.19
CA GLU A 138 7.25 10.04 29.07
C GLU A 138 6.31 9.15 29.88
N LYS A 139 5.68 8.17 29.21
CA LYS A 139 4.78 7.22 29.86
C LYS A 139 5.52 6.31 30.85
N GLY A 140 6.74 5.90 30.51
CA GLY A 140 7.60 5.14 31.40
C GLY A 140 7.99 5.96 32.64
N VAL A 141 8.46 7.18 32.42
CA VAL A 141 8.87 8.11 33.49
C VAL A 141 7.72 8.41 34.45
N THR A 142 6.50 8.62 33.96
CA THR A 142 5.31 8.86 34.81
C THR A 142 4.91 7.64 35.67
N ARG A 143 5.48 6.48 35.42
CA ARG A 143 5.21 5.23 36.15
C ARG A 143 6.40 4.71 36.93
N ILE A 144 7.45 5.50 37.09
CA ILE A 144 8.59 5.17 37.96
C ILE A 144 8.08 4.92 39.39
N GLY A 145 8.60 3.87 40.00
CA GLY A 145 8.17 3.43 41.36
C GLY A 145 7.05 2.38 41.36
N ARG A 146 6.50 2.01 40.20
CA ARG A 146 5.59 0.86 40.03
C ARG A 146 6.37 -0.42 39.69
N PRO A 147 5.73 -1.60 39.79
CA PRO A 147 6.36 -2.83 39.31
C PRO A 147 6.84 -2.68 37.87
N MET A 148 8.04 -3.18 37.56
CA MET A 148 8.72 -3.01 36.28
C MET A 148 7.87 -3.49 35.09
N ASN A 149 7.11 -4.56 35.30
CA ASN A 149 6.19 -5.08 34.29
C ASN A 149 5.07 -4.08 33.93
N ASP A 150 4.56 -3.33 34.90
CA ASP A 150 3.52 -2.32 34.68
C ASP A 150 4.06 -1.12 33.88
N VAL A 151 5.34 -0.78 34.10
CA VAL A 151 6.05 0.26 33.36
C VAL A 151 6.22 -0.18 31.90
N LEU A 152 6.71 -1.40 31.67
CA LEU A 152 6.93 -1.97 30.35
C LEU A 152 5.63 -2.01 29.53
N VAL A 153 4.57 -2.59 30.10
CA VAL A 153 3.26 -2.68 29.43
C VAL A 153 2.71 -1.29 29.08
N ALA A 154 2.95 -0.30 29.93
CA ALA A 154 2.50 1.07 29.64
C ALA A 154 3.26 1.73 28.49
N ILE A 155 4.57 1.50 28.39
CA ILE A 155 5.40 1.98 27.27
C ILE A 155 4.99 1.29 25.97
N GLU A 156 4.82 -0.03 25.99
CA GLU A 156 4.39 -0.83 24.83
C GLU A 156 3.02 -0.37 24.30
N ASN A 157 2.06 -0.10 25.17
CA ASN A 157 0.76 0.40 24.77
C ASN A 157 0.85 1.74 24.02
N VAL A 158 1.70 2.65 24.48
CA VAL A 158 1.95 3.92 23.77
C VAL A 158 2.67 3.67 22.47
N GLY A 159 3.66 2.77 22.44
CA GLY A 159 4.37 2.37 21.23
C GLY A 159 3.43 1.86 20.15
N ASN A 160 2.54 0.93 20.51
CA ASN A 160 1.52 0.40 19.60
C ASN A 160 0.58 1.49 19.05
N MET A 161 0.18 2.44 19.90
CA MET A 161 -0.63 3.58 19.45
C MET A 161 0.13 4.49 18.48
N GLU A 162 1.41 4.73 18.70
CA GLU A 162 2.23 5.53 17.79
C GLU A 162 2.46 4.83 16.44
N VAL A 163 2.70 3.51 16.46
CA VAL A 163 2.79 2.71 15.23
C VAL A 163 1.47 2.74 14.47
N ALA A 164 0.34 2.53 15.14
CA ALA A 164 -0.98 2.61 14.50
C ALA A 164 -1.26 3.98 13.85
N LYS A 165 -0.73 5.07 14.43
CA LYS A 165 -0.81 6.41 13.81
C LYS A 165 0.02 6.50 12.53
N LEU A 166 1.19 5.86 12.48
CA LEU A 166 2.04 5.83 11.29
C LEU A 166 1.43 4.98 10.17
N GLU A 167 0.75 3.90 10.52
CA GLU A 167 0.08 2.98 9.58
C GLU A 167 -1.26 3.50 9.06
N LYS A 168 -1.76 4.59 9.60
CA LYS A 168 -3.01 5.19 9.16
C LYS A 168 -2.99 5.43 7.64
N GLY A 169 -3.98 4.90 6.93
CA GLY A 169 -4.09 5.02 5.47
C GLY A 169 -3.44 3.88 4.68
N PHE A 170 -2.68 2.96 5.29
CA PHE A 170 -2.10 1.81 4.60
C PHE A 170 -3.18 0.90 4.01
N SER A 171 -4.32 0.75 4.71
CA SER A 171 -5.47 0.00 4.21
C SER A 171 -5.96 0.50 2.86
N TRP A 172 -5.92 1.81 2.60
CA TRP A 172 -6.29 2.37 1.31
C TRP A 172 -5.30 1.98 0.21
N LEU A 173 -4.00 1.99 0.51
CA LEU A 173 -2.97 1.53 -0.44
C LEU A 173 -3.14 0.04 -0.76
N ALA A 174 -3.35 -0.80 0.27
CA ALA A 174 -3.60 -2.22 0.10
C ALA A 174 -4.87 -2.48 -0.73
N THR A 175 -5.97 -1.76 -0.42
CA THR A 175 -7.23 -1.85 -1.18
C THR A 175 -7.03 -1.41 -2.63
N THR A 176 -6.27 -0.35 -2.89
CA THR A 176 -5.97 0.10 -4.26
C THR A 176 -5.10 -0.92 -5.00
N ALA A 177 -4.10 -1.49 -4.33
CA ALA A 177 -3.23 -2.49 -4.93
C ALA A 177 -4.01 -3.73 -5.41
N ALA A 178 -5.00 -4.18 -4.62
CA ALA A 178 -5.86 -5.29 -5.00
C ALA A 178 -7.01 -4.87 -5.94
N GLY A 179 -7.63 -3.73 -5.69
CA GLY A 179 -8.84 -3.29 -6.38
C GLY A 179 -8.58 -2.70 -7.77
N ALA A 180 -7.47 -2.00 -7.99
CA ALA A 180 -7.20 -1.37 -9.29
C ALA A 180 -7.10 -2.39 -10.44
N PRO A 181 -6.40 -3.53 -10.31
CA PRO A 181 -6.41 -4.57 -11.33
C PRO A 181 -7.81 -5.17 -11.56
N MET A 182 -8.60 -5.34 -10.51
CA MET A 182 -9.96 -5.86 -10.64
C MET A 182 -10.88 -4.90 -11.39
N ILE A 183 -10.74 -3.59 -11.17
CA ILE A 183 -11.45 -2.55 -11.93
C ILE A 183 -10.99 -2.57 -13.40
N GLY A 184 -9.69 -2.75 -13.64
CA GLY A 184 -9.15 -2.92 -14.99
C GLY A 184 -9.75 -4.13 -15.69
N PHE A 185 -9.82 -5.27 -15.02
CA PHE A 185 -10.47 -6.48 -15.53
C PHE A 185 -11.96 -6.29 -15.79
N LEU A 186 -12.68 -5.63 -14.89
CA LEU A 186 -14.08 -5.26 -15.12
C LEU A 186 -14.23 -4.45 -16.41
N GLY A 187 -13.26 -3.57 -16.69
CA GLY A 187 -13.21 -2.82 -17.95
C GLY A 187 -13.14 -3.71 -19.19
N THR A 188 -12.40 -4.84 -19.13
CA THR A 188 -12.36 -5.78 -20.27
C THR A 188 -13.70 -6.44 -20.49
N VAL A 189 -14.36 -6.89 -19.44
CA VAL A 189 -15.68 -7.52 -19.56
C VAL A 189 -16.72 -6.56 -20.15
N ILE A 190 -16.76 -5.32 -19.66
CA ILE A 190 -17.68 -4.29 -20.15
C ILE A 190 -17.36 -3.94 -21.62
N GLY A 191 -16.09 -3.76 -21.95
CA GLY A 191 -15.66 -3.43 -23.32
C GLY A 191 -16.02 -4.53 -24.32
N MET A 192 -15.81 -5.79 -23.95
CA MET A 192 -16.20 -6.93 -24.79
C MET A 192 -17.72 -7.05 -24.94
N VAL A 193 -18.49 -6.91 -23.85
CA VAL A 193 -19.95 -6.93 -23.92
C VAL A 193 -20.46 -5.84 -24.86
N GLN A 194 -19.92 -4.62 -24.78
CA GLN A 194 -20.29 -3.52 -25.66
C GLN A 194 -19.93 -3.82 -27.13
N ALA A 195 -18.76 -4.38 -27.39
CA ALA A 195 -18.32 -4.74 -28.73
C ALA A 195 -19.22 -5.79 -29.37
N PHE A 196 -19.57 -6.85 -28.65
CA PHE A 196 -20.50 -7.87 -29.13
C PHE A 196 -21.92 -7.35 -29.29
N PHE A 197 -22.40 -6.48 -28.42
CA PHE A 197 -23.70 -5.84 -28.58
C PHE A 197 -23.78 -5.00 -29.86
N GLN A 198 -22.74 -4.20 -30.13
CA GLN A 198 -22.65 -3.40 -31.35
C GLN A 198 -22.60 -4.28 -32.60
N LEU A 199 -21.81 -5.37 -32.54
CA LEU A 199 -21.71 -6.32 -33.65
C LEU A 199 -23.07 -6.98 -33.94
N ALA A 200 -23.77 -7.43 -32.91
CA ALA A 200 -25.10 -8.03 -33.03
C ALA A 200 -26.14 -7.04 -33.57
N SER A 201 -26.03 -5.78 -33.21
CA SER A 201 -26.95 -4.71 -33.68
C SER A 201 -26.68 -4.28 -35.11
N ALA A 202 -25.47 -4.49 -35.64
CA ALA A 202 -25.08 -4.12 -37.00
C ALA A 202 -25.63 -5.08 -38.09
N GLY A 203 -26.13 -6.25 -37.70
CA GLY A 203 -26.71 -7.25 -38.61
C GLY A 203 -25.74 -7.67 -39.72
N ASN A 204 -26.23 -7.73 -41.00
CA ASN A 204 -25.42 -8.14 -42.13
C ASN A 204 -24.26 -7.19 -42.50
N ASN A 205 -24.21 -6.00 -41.94
CA ASN A 205 -23.13 -5.03 -42.12
C ASN A 205 -22.11 -5.10 -40.97
N SER A 206 -21.98 -6.25 -40.31
CA SER A 206 -21.05 -6.45 -39.22
C SER A 206 -19.59 -6.21 -39.67
N ASN A 207 -18.96 -5.16 -39.11
CA ASN A 207 -17.60 -4.80 -39.46
C ASN A 207 -16.67 -5.28 -38.31
N VAL A 208 -15.68 -6.10 -38.67
CA VAL A 208 -14.63 -6.60 -37.75
C VAL A 208 -13.92 -5.45 -37.00
N THR A 209 -13.86 -4.27 -37.59
CA THR A 209 -13.27 -3.07 -37.00
C THR A 209 -13.98 -2.66 -35.68
N ILE A 210 -15.30 -2.85 -35.58
CA ILE A 210 -16.08 -2.55 -34.36
C ILE A 210 -15.64 -3.49 -33.22
N LEU A 211 -15.51 -4.77 -33.52
CA LEU A 211 -15.06 -5.77 -32.58
C LEU A 211 -13.62 -5.47 -32.11
N ALA A 212 -12.72 -5.21 -33.07
CA ALA A 212 -11.33 -4.89 -32.79
C ALA A 212 -11.19 -3.65 -31.91
N SER A 213 -11.99 -2.59 -32.13
CA SER A 213 -11.96 -1.37 -31.31
C SER A 213 -12.40 -1.61 -29.87
N GLY A 214 -13.43 -2.44 -29.65
CA GLY A 214 -13.91 -2.79 -28.33
C GLY A 214 -12.91 -3.65 -27.54
N ILE A 215 -12.25 -4.62 -28.20
CA ILE A 215 -11.19 -5.42 -27.62
C ILE A 215 -10.00 -4.53 -27.25
N TYR A 216 -9.59 -3.64 -28.14
CA TYR A 216 -8.50 -2.68 -27.87
C TYR A 216 -8.80 -1.83 -26.64
N GLN A 217 -9.99 -1.24 -26.55
CA GLN A 217 -10.43 -0.47 -25.40
C GLN A 217 -10.38 -1.30 -24.11
N ALA A 218 -10.85 -2.53 -24.16
CA ALA A 218 -10.83 -3.46 -23.04
C ALA A 218 -9.40 -3.73 -22.53
N LEU A 219 -8.47 -4.04 -23.43
CA LEU A 219 -7.07 -4.30 -23.07
C LEU A 219 -6.39 -3.08 -22.44
N VAL A 220 -6.68 -1.88 -22.95
CA VAL A 220 -6.13 -0.63 -22.38
C VAL A 220 -6.56 -0.42 -20.94
N THR A 221 -7.81 -0.70 -20.58
CA THR A 221 -8.28 -0.56 -19.20
C THR A 221 -7.57 -1.52 -18.24
N THR A 222 -7.29 -2.74 -18.68
CA THR A 222 -6.55 -3.71 -17.86
C THR A 222 -5.10 -3.27 -17.64
N VAL A 223 -4.42 -2.83 -18.69
CA VAL A 223 -3.04 -2.31 -18.56
C VAL A 223 -3.01 -1.14 -17.58
N ALA A 224 -3.95 -0.20 -17.67
CA ALA A 224 -4.03 0.92 -16.75
C ALA A 224 -4.28 0.46 -15.30
N GLY A 225 -5.19 -0.50 -15.10
CA GLY A 225 -5.49 -1.08 -13.78
C GLY A 225 -4.27 -1.77 -13.15
N LEU A 226 -3.53 -2.54 -13.94
CA LEU A 226 -2.31 -3.22 -13.50
C LEU A 226 -1.22 -2.22 -13.11
N ILE A 227 -0.99 -1.17 -13.90
CA ILE A 227 0.01 -0.14 -13.59
C ILE A 227 -0.31 0.52 -12.24
N VAL A 228 -1.56 0.95 -12.03
CA VAL A 228 -1.99 1.58 -10.78
C VAL A 228 -1.85 0.61 -9.60
N GLY A 229 -2.26 -0.65 -9.76
CA GLY A 229 -2.16 -1.68 -8.74
C GLY A 229 -0.71 -1.98 -8.33
N ILE A 230 0.18 -2.11 -9.30
CA ILE A 230 1.61 -2.35 -9.05
C ILE A 230 2.24 -1.17 -8.31
N ILE A 231 1.97 0.06 -8.73
CA ILE A 231 2.49 1.27 -8.04
C ILE A 231 2.00 1.31 -6.60
N ALA A 232 0.70 1.05 -6.36
CA ALA A 232 0.12 1.03 -5.02
C ALA A 232 0.72 -0.09 -4.14
N LEU A 233 0.97 -1.27 -4.71
CA LEU A 233 1.59 -2.41 -4.01
C LEU A 233 3.02 -2.09 -3.57
N PHE A 234 3.84 -1.53 -4.46
CA PHE A 234 5.19 -1.11 -4.11
C PHE A 234 5.19 -0.01 -3.05
N ALA A 235 4.29 0.98 -3.17
CA ALA A 235 4.13 2.04 -2.18
C ALA A 235 3.77 1.47 -0.79
N TYR A 236 2.80 0.55 -0.73
CA TYR A 236 2.38 -0.13 0.50
C TYR A 236 3.54 -0.90 1.14
N THR A 237 4.19 -1.79 0.39
CA THR A 237 5.29 -2.63 0.88
C THR A 237 6.48 -1.79 1.36
N PHE A 238 6.81 -0.72 0.62
CA PHE A 238 7.89 0.19 1.00
C PHE A 238 7.59 0.91 2.32
N LEU A 239 6.38 1.45 2.49
CA LEU A 239 5.98 2.16 3.70
C LEU A 239 5.91 1.22 4.91
N THR A 240 5.33 0.01 4.75
CA THR A 240 5.27 -1.02 5.80
C THR A 240 6.68 -1.39 6.27
N SER A 241 7.61 -1.61 5.35
CA SER A 241 9.02 -1.87 5.68
C SER A 241 9.67 -0.71 6.44
N ARG A 242 9.28 0.53 6.16
CA ARG A 242 9.77 1.70 6.89
C ARG A 242 9.20 1.79 8.30
N VAL A 243 7.90 1.52 8.48
CA VAL A 243 7.25 1.52 9.80
C VAL A 243 7.84 0.42 10.68
N ASN A 244 8.02 -0.78 10.16
CA ASN A 244 8.66 -1.88 10.88
C ASN A 244 10.07 -1.53 11.37
N ARG A 245 10.84 -0.80 10.57
CA ARG A 245 12.16 -0.28 11.01
C ARG A 245 12.05 0.74 12.15
N VAL A 246 11.03 1.60 12.14
CA VAL A 246 10.79 2.54 13.23
C VAL A 246 10.39 1.76 14.48
N MET A 247 9.49 0.79 14.38
CA MET A 247 9.04 -0.07 15.47
C MET A 247 10.20 -0.80 16.15
N ASN A 248 11.05 -1.48 15.38
CA ASN A 248 12.22 -2.18 15.93
C ASN A 248 13.20 -1.23 16.65
N LYS A 249 13.32 0.02 16.18
CA LYS A 249 14.11 1.04 16.89
C LYS A 249 13.45 1.47 18.20
N LEU A 250 12.14 1.64 18.21
CA LEU A 250 11.38 1.99 19.43
C LEU A 250 11.51 0.89 20.48
N GLU A 251 11.39 -0.37 20.08
CA GLU A 251 11.58 -1.53 20.97
C GLU A 251 13.00 -1.58 21.55
N GLY A 252 14.03 -1.45 20.71
CA GLY A 252 15.41 -1.43 21.19
C GLY A 252 15.68 -0.32 22.18
N LYS A 253 15.07 0.85 21.99
CA LYS A 253 15.20 1.97 22.92
C LYS A 253 14.36 1.81 24.20
N THR A 254 13.24 1.11 24.11
CA THR A 254 12.46 0.73 25.30
C THR A 254 13.27 -0.20 26.20
N MET A 255 13.96 -1.17 25.62
CA MET A 255 14.84 -2.06 26.38
C MET A 255 15.97 -1.28 27.07
N GLU A 256 16.64 -0.37 26.33
CA GLU A 256 17.69 0.50 26.88
C GLU A 256 17.17 1.34 28.07
N PHE A 257 15.95 1.85 28.00
CA PHE A 257 15.32 2.59 29.10
C PHE A 257 14.97 1.68 30.29
N MET A 258 14.49 0.47 30.04
CA MET A 258 14.18 -0.50 31.09
C MET A 258 15.45 -0.96 31.82
N ASP A 259 16.56 -1.17 31.11
CA ASP A 259 17.85 -1.50 31.68
C ASP A 259 18.33 -0.36 32.59
N LEU A 260 18.17 0.89 32.18
CA LEU A 260 18.50 2.07 32.96
C LEU A 260 17.71 2.14 34.28
N LEU A 261 16.41 1.80 34.24
CA LEU A 261 15.58 1.79 35.47
C LEU A 261 15.92 0.64 36.41
N ASN A 262 16.49 -0.44 35.88
CA ASN A 262 16.89 -1.61 36.68
C ASN A 262 18.32 -1.50 37.25
N GLU A 263 19.09 -0.49 36.82
CA GLU A 263 20.43 -0.25 37.32
C GLU A 263 20.35 0.30 38.76
N PRO A 264 21.02 -0.33 39.75
CA PRO A 264 20.95 0.13 41.13
C PRO A 264 21.54 1.54 41.23
N ALA A 265 20.83 2.44 41.93
CA ALA A 265 21.30 3.78 42.20
C ALA A 265 22.66 3.70 42.97
N LYS A 266 23.71 4.26 42.37
CA LYS A 266 25.03 4.36 43.01
C LYS A 266 25.05 5.46 44.05
#